data_3611c93c6f3165f865cfc4571c39f84d
#
_entry.id   3611c93c6f3165f865cfc4571c39f84d
#
_cell.length_a   1.000
_cell.length_b   1.000
_cell.length_c   1.000
_cell.angle_alpha   90.00
_cell.angle_beta   90.00
_cell.angle_gamma   90.00
#
_symmetry.space_group_name_H-M   'P 1'
#
loop_
_entity.id
_entity.type
_entity.pdbx_description
1 polymer ?
#
loop_
_entity_poly.entity_id
_entity_poly.type
_entity_poly.pdbx_seq_one_letter_code
_entity_poly.pdbx_strand_id
1 'polypeptide(L)'
;MSQPDPSSMSRRQQIVETYRMTKQADPAVGLWVGLTFLVGAIVGGVLFWLLPADGVLGVIFTIIGALLFGIVAALLLFSRRAQKAAYNRIEGQPGAASAALNMLRRGWTVTPAVGFNKNQDVVHRVVGPPGLVLVAEGTSPSRVRALLATERTKHQRVLPETPITEIVAGNGEGEIPLPKLVGHVTRLKRQVKPAEITDILYRLKALDAQRGTLPMPKGPVPTSMKGQRGNLRGR
;
A
#
# COMPACT_ATOMS: atom_id res chain seq x y z
N MET A 1 -5.03 -24.39 -5.71
CA MET A 1 -4.42 -24.55 -4.38
C MET A 1 -4.80 -23.33 -3.55
N SER A 2 -5.67 -23.49 -2.57
CA SER A 2 -6.10 -22.41 -1.67
C SER A 2 -4.90 -21.99 -0.83
N GLN A 3 -4.60 -20.68 -0.81
CA GLN A 3 -3.57 -20.14 0.09
C GLN A 3 -4.07 -20.34 1.53
N PRO A 4 -3.23 -20.86 2.43
CA PRO A 4 -3.60 -21.00 3.83
C PRO A 4 -3.84 -19.62 4.43
N ASP A 5 -4.86 -19.56 5.31
CA ASP A 5 -5.26 -18.32 5.97
C ASP A 5 -4.09 -17.75 6.81
N PRO A 6 -3.65 -16.50 6.59
CA PRO A 6 -2.51 -15.90 7.31
C PRO A 6 -2.68 -15.91 8.83
N SER A 7 -3.93 -15.90 9.31
CA SER A 7 -4.25 -15.89 10.74
C SER A 7 -3.98 -17.22 11.44
N SER A 8 -3.89 -18.34 10.70
CA SER A 8 -3.66 -19.69 11.23
C SER A 8 -2.18 -20.10 11.22
N MET A 9 -1.29 -19.29 10.64
CA MET A 9 0.13 -19.63 10.52
C MET A 9 0.94 -19.24 11.75
N SER A 10 1.87 -20.10 12.16
CA SER A 10 2.88 -19.73 13.17
C SER A 10 3.80 -18.60 12.65
N ARG A 11 4.40 -17.81 13.56
CA ARG A 11 5.34 -16.72 13.19
C ARG A 11 6.48 -17.18 12.28
N ARG A 12 7.00 -18.40 12.51
CA ARG A 12 8.05 -18.99 11.67
C ARG A 12 7.54 -19.27 10.26
N GLN A 13 6.35 -19.83 10.13
CA GLN A 13 5.72 -20.09 8.82
C GLN A 13 5.46 -18.79 8.06
N GLN A 14 5.01 -17.73 8.74
CA GLN A 14 4.83 -16.40 8.14
C GLN A 14 6.14 -15.84 7.57
N ILE A 15 7.25 -15.95 8.31
CA ILE A 15 8.57 -15.49 7.84
C ILE A 15 9.03 -16.30 6.63
N VAL A 16 8.92 -17.62 6.68
CA VAL A 16 9.33 -18.52 5.58
C VAL A 16 8.49 -18.23 4.33
N GLU A 17 7.18 -18.08 4.50
CA GLU A 17 6.30 -17.77 3.37
C GLU A 17 6.58 -16.40 2.77
N THR A 18 6.81 -15.38 3.61
CA THR A 18 7.24 -14.05 3.15
C THR A 18 8.55 -14.11 2.38
N TYR A 19 9.52 -14.89 2.86
CA TYR A 19 10.79 -15.10 2.15
C TYR A 19 10.57 -15.79 0.81
N ARG A 20 9.79 -16.88 0.77
CA ARG A 20 9.47 -17.62 -0.46
C ARG A 20 8.77 -16.71 -1.48
N MET A 21 7.80 -15.93 -1.03
CA MET A 21 7.10 -14.96 -1.87
C MET A 21 8.04 -13.89 -2.43
N THR A 22 8.93 -13.37 -1.60
CA THR A 22 9.91 -12.36 -2.01
C THR A 22 10.91 -12.94 -3.00
N LYS A 23 11.37 -14.17 -2.78
CA LYS A 23 12.29 -14.88 -3.68
C LYS A 23 11.69 -15.17 -5.06
N GLN A 24 10.37 -15.38 -5.15
CA GLN A 24 9.68 -15.53 -6.44
C GLN A 24 9.67 -14.23 -7.24
N ALA A 25 9.57 -13.08 -6.57
CA ALA A 25 9.60 -11.76 -7.21
C ALA A 25 11.04 -11.25 -7.48
N ASP A 26 11.99 -11.63 -6.62
CA ASP A 26 13.41 -11.25 -6.70
C ASP A 26 14.28 -12.45 -6.36
N PRO A 27 14.70 -13.24 -7.36
CA PRO A 27 15.53 -14.44 -7.14
C PRO A 27 16.84 -14.16 -6.41
N ALA A 28 17.40 -12.93 -6.56
CA ALA A 28 18.65 -12.51 -5.96
C ALA A 28 18.52 -11.99 -4.51
N VAL A 29 17.31 -12.01 -3.92
CA VAL A 29 17.08 -11.46 -2.58
C VAL A 29 17.98 -12.09 -1.52
N GLY A 30 18.23 -13.40 -1.58
CA GLY A 30 19.09 -14.10 -0.63
C GLY A 30 20.54 -13.61 -0.69
N LEU A 31 21.07 -13.40 -1.89
CA LEU A 31 22.44 -12.89 -2.10
C LEU A 31 22.57 -11.46 -1.54
N TRP A 32 21.61 -10.59 -1.84
CA TRP A 32 21.63 -9.22 -1.36
C TRP A 32 21.49 -9.12 0.17
N VAL A 33 20.65 -9.95 0.78
CA VAL A 33 20.49 -10.03 2.23
C VAL A 33 21.80 -10.51 2.88
N GLY A 34 22.45 -11.54 2.31
CA GLY A 34 23.74 -12.03 2.79
C GLY A 34 24.86 -10.98 2.68
N LEU A 35 24.93 -10.28 1.52
CA LEU A 35 25.92 -9.22 1.33
C LEU A 35 25.69 -8.05 2.31
N THR A 36 24.44 -7.64 2.50
CA THR A 36 24.10 -6.56 3.43
C THR A 36 24.40 -6.95 4.88
N PHE A 37 24.17 -8.22 5.23
CA PHE A 37 24.56 -8.75 6.55
C PHE A 37 26.07 -8.62 6.75
N LEU A 38 26.89 -9.05 5.79
CA LEU A 38 28.34 -8.98 5.86
C LEU A 38 28.85 -7.53 6.01
N VAL A 39 28.33 -6.62 5.19
CA VAL A 39 28.68 -5.18 5.28
C VAL A 39 28.27 -4.62 6.64
N GLY A 40 27.06 -4.90 7.12
CA GLY A 40 26.59 -4.48 8.44
C GLY A 40 27.45 -5.05 9.56
N ALA A 41 27.83 -6.32 9.46
CA ALA A 41 28.69 -6.98 10.45
C ALA A 41 30.10 -6.36 10.50
N ILE A 42 30.68 -6.03 9.33
CA ILE A 42 31.97 -5.32 9.29
C ILE A 42 31.85 -3.95 9.94
N VAL A 43 30.83 -3.17 9.61
CA VAL A 43 30.61 -1.84 10.19
C VAL A 43 30.39 -1.93 11.69
N GLY A 44 29.53 -2.84 12.15
CA GLY A 44 29.30 -3.05 13.57
C GLY A 44 30.54 -3.53 14.33
N GLY A 45 31.29 -4.46 13.74
CA GLY A 45 32.54 -4.94 14.30
C GLY A 45 33.57 -3.82 14.47
N VAL A 46 33.78 -2.99 13.43
CA VAL A 46 34.70 -1.85 13.50
C VAL A 46 34.25 -0.83 14.54
N LEU A 47 32.96 -0.48 14.58
CA LEU A 47 32.43 0.48 15.54
C LEU A 47 32.64 0.02 16.99
N PHE A 48 32.39 -1.26 17.29
CA PHE A 48 32.56 -1.80 18.62
C PHE A 48 34.02 -2.06 18.97
N TRP A 49 34.86 -2.34 18.00
CA TRP A 49 36.31 -2.47 18.22
C TRP A 49 36.97 -1.13 18.57
N LEU A 50 36.44 -0.01 18.12
CA LEU A 50 36.92 1.35 18.49
C LEU A 50 36.50 1.79 19.89
N LEU A 51 35.59 1.05 20.56
CA LEU A 51 35.24 1.33 21.96
C LEU A 51 36.41 0.98 22.89
N PRO A 52 36.65 1.79 23.94
CA PRO A 52 37.71 1.55 24.91
C PRO A 52 37.35 0.37 25.83
N ALA A 53 37.44 -0.85 25.30
CA ALA A 53 37.23 -2.08 26.06
C ALA A 53 38.37 -3.06 25.71
N ASP A 54 39.25 -3.31 26.69
CA ASP A 54 40.41 -4.18 26.50
C ASP A 54 40.09 -5.65 26.87
N GLY A 55 40.95 -6.54 26.40
CA GLY A 55 40.89 -7.96 26.70
C GLY A 55 39.69 -8.72 26.14
N VAL A 56 39.27 -9.76 26.85
CA VAL A 56 38.20 -10.65 26.41
C VAL A 56 36.85 -9.93 26.26
N LEU A 57 36.55 -8.98 27.10
CA LEU A 57 35.30 -8.21 27.02
C LEU A 57 35.24 -7.38 25.75
N GLY A 58 36.34 -6.76 25.30
CA GLY A 58 36.39 -6.02 24.04
C GLY A 58 36.09 -6.91 22.83
N VAL A 59 36.63 -8.13 22.80
CA VAL A 59 36.36 -9.11 21.76
C VAL A 59 34.89 -9.52 21.75
N ILE A 60 34.29 -9.78 22.93
CA ILE A 60 32.89 -10.14 23.05
C ILE A 60 31.99 -9.01 22.54
N PHE A 61 32.25 -7.77 22.92
CA PHE A 61 31.48 -6.61 22.43
C PHE A 61 31.59 -6.43 20.92
N THR A 62 32.78 -6.65 20.36
CA THR A 62 32.99 -6.58 18.88
C THR A 62 32.19 -7.62 18.16
N ILE A 63 32.17 -8.87 18.64
CA ILE A 63 31.38 -9.95 18.03
C ILE A 63 29.88 -9.65 18.13
N ILE A 64 29.40 -9.23 19.30
CA ILE A 64 27.98 -8.87 19.50
C ILE A 64 27.61 -7.69 18.59
N GLY A 65 28.42 -6.66 18.53
CA GLY A 65 28.21 -5.50 17.65
C GLY A 65 28.13 -5.89 16.19
N ALA A 66 29.07 -6.71 15.72
CA ALA A 66 29.06 -7.22 14.35
C ALA A 66 27.78 -7.98 14.04
N LEU A 67 27.35 -8.91 14.90
CA LEU A 67 26.15 -9.70 14.69
C LEU A 67 24.89 -8.83 14.70
N LEU A 68 24.75 -7.93 15.68
CA LEU A 68 23.57 -7.06 15.78
C LEU A 68 23.43 -6.13 14.56
N PHE A 69 24.51 -5.45 14.17
CA PHE A 69 24.47 -4.58 13.00
C PHE A 69 24.21 -5.34 11.69
N GLY A 70 24.82 -6.53 11.54
CA GLY A 70 24.58 -7.40 10.41
C GLY A 70 23.12 -7.81 10.31
N ILE A 71 22.54 -8.28 11.42
CA ILE A 71 21.12 -8.69 11.47
C ILE A 71 20.20 -7.50 11.17
N VAL A 72 20.41 -6.35 11.79
CA VAL A 72 19.58 -5.16 11.57
C VAL A 72 19.66 -4.70 10.12
N ALA A 73 20.87 -4.62 9.54
CA ALA A 73 21.05 -4.24 8.13
C ALA A 73 20.32 -5.22 7.17
N ALA A 74 20.48 -6.52 7.41
CA ALA A 74 19.83 -7.57 6.62
C ALA A 74 18.29 -7.49 6.71
N LEU A 75 17.74 -7.30 7.91
CA LEU A 75 16.30 -7.16 8.14
C LEU A 75 15.73 -5.91 7.45
N LEU A 76 16.44 -4.78 7.51
CA LEU A 76 16.01 -3.54 6.84
C LEU A 76 15.95 -3.71 5.32
N LEU A 77 16.98 -4.32 4.72
CA LEU A 77 16.99 -4.58 3.29
C LEU A 77 15.87 -5.57 2.90
N PHE A 78 15.76 -6.67 3.64
CA PHE A 78 14.72 -7.68 3.39
C PHE A 78 13.33 -7.08 3.48
N SER A 79 13.04 -6.29 4.53
CA SER A 79 11.74 -5.64 4.71
C SER A 79 11.38 -4.73 3.52
N ARG A 80 12.34 -3.92 3.05
CA ARG A 80 12.14 -3.05 1.88
C ARG A 80 11.84 -3.84 0.60
N ARG A 81 12.57 -4.95 0.37
CA ARG A 81 12.37 -5.81 -0.81
C ARG A 81 11.07 -6.60 -0.73
N ALA A 82 10.72 -7.11 0.45
CA ALA A 82 9.47 -7.82 0.69
C ALA A 82 8.25 -6.89 0.45
N GLN A 83 8.31 -5.66 0.95
CA GLN A 83 7.27 -4.67 0.67
C GLN A 83 7.14 -4.40 -0.83
N LYS A 84 8.25 -4.18 -1.55
CA LYS A 84 8.22 -3.98 -3.00
C LYS A 84 7.61 -5.19 -3.72
N ALA A 85 7.99 -6.40 -3.34
CA ALA A 85 7.44 -7.63 -3.92
C ALA A 85 5.92 -7.79 -3.66
N ALA A 86 5.45 -7.41 -2.46
CA ALA A 86 4.04 -7.41 -2.13
C ALA A 86 3.24 -6.42 -2.98
N TYR A 87 3.76 -5.19 -3.16
CA TYR A 87 3.11 -4.19 -4.01
C TYR A 87 3.08 -4.62 -5.49
N ASN A 88 4.16 -5.18 -6.01
CA ASN A 88 4.21 -5.64 -7.41
C ASN A 88 3.16 -6.73 -7.71
N ARG A 89 2.73 -7.51 -6.71
CA ARG A 89 1.68 -8.54 -6.89
C ARG A 89 0.28 -7.98 -7.05
N ILE A 90 -0.01 -6.88 -6.38
CA ILE A 90 -1.32 -6.22 -6.45
C ILE A 90 -1.36 -5.12 -7.51
N GLU A 91 -0.20 -4.75 -8.05
CA GLU A 91 -0.09 -3.74 -9.07
C GLU A 91 -0.83 -4.18 -10.35
N GLY A 92 -1.61 -3.25 -10.92
CA GLY A 92 -2.46 -3.54 -12.07
C GLY A 92 -3.78 -4.26 -11.73
N GLN A 93 -4.03 -4.62 -10.46
CA GLN A 93 -5.32 -5.13 -10.03
C GLN A 93 -6.23 -3.97 -9.58
N PRO A 94 -7.51 -3.97 -9.98
CA PRO A 94 -8.46 -2.98 -9.49
C PRO A 94 -8.56 -3.02 -7.96
N GLY A 95 -8.43 -1.89 -7.30
CA GLY A 95 -8.44 -1.80 -5.83
C GLY A 95 -7.05 -1.80 -5.17
N ALA A 96 -5.97 -1.91 -5.94
CA ALA A 96 -4.61 -1.91 -5.42
C ALA A 96 -4.26 -0.62 -4.68
N ALA A 97 -4.67 0.54 -5.22
CA ALA A 97 -4.49 1.83 -4.56
C ALA A 97 -5.26 1.89 -3.24
N SER A 98 -6.49 1.36 -3.20
CA SER A 98 -7.28 1.27 -1.96
C SER A 98 -6.59 0.43 -0.90
N ALA A 99 -6.04 -0.73 -1.27
CA ALA A 99 -5.30 -1.59 -0.35
C ALA A 99 -4.08 -0.87 0.25
N ALA A 100 -3.34 -0.11 -0.57
CA ALA A 100 -2.24 0.70 -0.10
C ALA A 100 -2.71 1.82 0.84
N LEU A 101 -3.79 2.55 0.48
CA LEU A 101 -4.33 3.66 1.26
C LEU A 101 -4.88 3.24 2.62
N ASN A 102 -5.33 1.99 2.78
CA ASN A 102 -5.75 1.45 4.09
C ASN A 102 -4.61 1.37 5.12
N MET A 103 -3.35 1.54 4.69
CA MET A 103 -2.20 1.66 5.59
C MET A 103 -2.03 3.07 6.18
N LEU A 104 -2.86 4.03 5.80
CA LEU A 104 -2.86 5.38 6.38
C LEU A 104 -3.19 5.32 7.88
N ARG A 105 -2.51 6.17 8.66
CA ARG A 105 -2.65 6.21 10.12
C ARG A 105 -3.99 6.84 10.55
N ARG A 106 -4.25 6.86 11.86
CA ARG A 106 -5.41 7.53 12.45
C ARG A 106 -5.51 8.99 11.99
N GLY A 107 -6.73 9.48 11.78
CA GLY A 107 -7.00 10.84 11.27
C GLY A 107 -7.18 10.90 9.75
N TRP A 108 -7.13 9.75 9.07
CA TRP A 108 -7.47 9.60 7.66
C TRP A 108 -8.66 8.68 7.50
N THR A 109 -9.57 9.03 6.61
CA THR A 109 -10.72 8.20 6.26
C THR A 109 -10.63 7.84 4.78
N VAL A 110 -10.57 6.55 4.49
CA VAL A 110 -10.50 6.02 3.13
C VAL A 110 -11.85 5.43 2.75
N THR A 111 -12.40 5.89 1.63
CA THR A 111 -13.61 5.32 1.03
C THR A 111 -13.23 4.75 -0.34
N PRO A 112 -13.21 3.42 -0.49
CA PRO A 112 -12.86 2.79 -1.75
C PRO A 112 -13.97 2.97 -2.79
N ALA A 113 -13.57 2.96 -4.07
CA ALA A 113 -14.46 2.88 -5.22
C ALA A 113 -15.61 3.89 -5.23
N VAL A 114 -15.30 5.18 -4.94
CA VAL A 114 -16.29 6.26 -5.03
C VAL A 114 -16.68 6.58 -6.48
N GLY A 115 -15.87 6.21 -7.45
CA GLY A 115 -16.17 6.24 -8.88
C GLY A 115 -15.54 5.03 -9.55
N PHE A 116 -16.20 4.49 -10.56
CA PHE A 116 -15.67 3.39 -11.38
C PHE A 116 -16.32 3.41 -12.77
N ASN A 117 -15.66 2.76 -13.72
CA ASN A 117 -16.15 2.59 -15.06
C ASN A 117 -16.17 1.10 -15.49
N LYS A 118 -16.73 0.81 -16.67
CA LYS A 118 -16.81 -0.54 -17.22
C LYS A 118 -15.44 -1.18 -17.50
N ASN A 119 -14.40 -0.38 -17.59
CA ASN A 119 -13.04 -0.81 -17.89
C ASN A 119 -12.21 -1.05 -16.61
N GLN A 120 -12.85 -1.11 -15.44
CA GLN A 120 -12.23 -1.31 -14.14
C GLN A 120 -11.27 -0.19 -13.70
N ASP A 121 -11.37 1.01 -14.34
CA ASP A 121 -10.72 2.18 -13.77
C ASP A 121 -11.53 2.62 -12.55
N VAL A 122 -10.87 2.94 -11.45
CA VAL A 122 -11.51 3.18 -10.14
C VAL A 122 -10.96 4.46 -9.53
N VAL A 123 -11.82 5.20 -8.84
CA VAL A 123 -11.43 6.35 -8.01
C VAL A 123 -11.74 6.06 -6.55
N HIS A 124 -10.77 6.27 -5.69
CA HIS A 124 -10.87 6.19 -4.25
C HIS A 124 -10.86 7.59 -3.65
N ARG A 125 -11.52 7.75 -2.52
CA ARG A 125 -11.59 8.99 -1.79
C ARG A 125 -10.86 8.87 -0.45
N VAL A 126 -10.00 9.83 -0.17
CA VAL A 126 -9.29 9.93 1.10
C VAL A 126 -9.58 11.30 1.70
N VAL A 127 -10.02 11.34 2.93
CA VAL A 127 -10.25 12.58 3.69
C VAL A 127 -9.24 12.64 4.83
N GLY A 128 -8.58 13.78 4.98
CA GLY A 128 -7.55 13.96 6.00
C GLY A 128 -7.06 15.41 6.09
N PRO A 129 -5.91 15.64 6.71
CA PRO A 129 -5.36 16.98 6.92
C PRO A 129 -5.19 17.85 5.66
N PRO A 130 -4.93 17.31 4.45
CA PRO A 130 -4.89 18.10 3.21
C PRO A 130 -6.27 18.50 2.67
N GLY A 131 -7.36 17.98 3.25
CA GLY A 131 -8.71 18.07 2.74
C GLY A 131 -9.17 16.78 2.07
N LEU A 132 -9.68 16.87 0.86
CA LEU A 132 -10.13 15.74 0.05
C LEU A 132 -9.04 15.36 -0.95
N VAL A 133 -8.66 14.10 -0.96
CA VAL A 133 -7.74 13.53 -1.94
C VAL A 133 -8.49 12.46 -2.75
N LEU A 134 -8.57 12.65 -4.06
CA LEU A 134 -9.10 11.67 -5.00
C LEU A 134 -7.94 10.91 -5.62
N VAL A 135 -7.92 9.60 -5.43
CA VAL A 135 -6.87 8.72 -5.95
C VAL A 135 -7.50 7.81 -6.99
N ALA A 136 -7.05 7.94 -8.22
CA ALA A 136 -7.52 7.13 -9.32
C ALA A 136 -6.49 6.07 -9.72
N GLU A 137 -6.97 4.92 -10.15
CA GLU A 137 -6.18 3.82 -10.72
C GLU A 137 -6.88 3.23 -11.94
N GLY A 138 -6.09 2.70 -12.87
CA GLY A 138 -6.61 2.07 -14.08
C GLY A 138 -5.52 1.89 -15.13
N THR A 139 -5.88 1.28 -16.26
CA THR A 139 -4.92 0.92 -17.31
C THR A 139 -4.69 2.01 -18.36
N SER A 140 -5.62 2.96 -18.51
CA SER A 140 -5.52 4.02 -19.52
C SER A 140 -5.49 5.40 -18.87
N PRO A 141 -4.38 6.15 -18.99
CA PRO A 141 -4.24 7.47 -18.38
C PRO A 141 -5.34 8.46 -18.77
N SER A 142 -5.79 8.45 -20.02
CA SER A 142 -6.84 9.35 -20.51
C SER A 142 -8.20 9.08 -19.85
N ARG A 143 -8.58 7.78 -19.77
CA ARG A 143 -9.83 7.37 -19.12
C ARG A 143 -9.82 7.63 -17.62
N VAL A 144 -8.71 7.32 -16.98
CA VAL A 144 -8.51 7.55 -15.54
C VAL A 144 -8.65 9.04 -15.20
N ARG A 145 -8.02 9.92 -16.00
CA ARG A 145 -8.13 11.38 -15.81
C ARG A 145 -9.57 11.88 -16.05
N ALA A 146 -10.27 11.37 -17.06
CA ALA A 146 -11.66 11.73 -17.32
C ALA A 146 -12.59 11.30 -16.17
N LEU A 147 -12.40 10.10 -15.63
CA LEU A 147 -13.14 9.60 -14.48
C LEU A 147 -12.86 10.46 -13.24
N LEU A 148 -11.58 10.79 -13.00
CA LEU A 148 -11.13 11.62 -11.89
C LEU A 148 -11.75 13.02 -11.95
N ALA A 149 -11.74 13.69 -13.12
CA ALA A 149 -12.37 14.98 -13.34
C ALA A 149 -13.89 14.94 -13.08
N THR A 150 -14.55 13.85 -13.48
CA THR A 150 -15.97 13.65 -13.21
C THR A 150 -16.25 13.54 -11.71
N GLU A 151 -15.46 12.76 -10.99
CA GLU A 151 -15.58 12.62 -9.53
C GLU A 151 -15.22 13.90 -8.80
N ARG A 152 -14.20 14.63 -9.25
CA ARG A 152 -13.87 15.96 -8.72
C ARG A 152 -15.06 16.90 -8.80
N THR A 153 -15.69 17.01 -9.97
CA THR A 153 -16.85 17.91 -10.18
C THR A 153 -18.00 17.54 -9.23
N LYS A 154 -18.26 16.25 -9.01
CA LYS A 154 -19.31 15.79 -8.08
C LYS A 154 -18.97 16.21 -6.64
N HIS A 155 -17.73 16.01 -6.21
CA HIS A 155 -17.30 16.35 -4.85
C HIS A 155 -17.25 17.87 -4.63
N GLN A 156 -16.83 18.63 -5.62
CA GLN A 156 -16.73 20.09 -5.54
C GLN A 156 -18.10 20.75 -5.40
N ARG A 157 -19.18 20.17 -5.97
CA ARG A 157 -20.56 20.65 -5.76
C ARG A 157 -21.02 20.55 -4.30
N VAL A 158 -20.57 19.55 -3.57
CA VAL A 158 -20.94 19.30 -2.17
C VAL A 158 -19.97 19.99 -1.21
N LEU A 159 -18.74 20.15 -1.63
CA LEU A 159 -17.63 20.69 -0.86
C LEU A 159 -16.93 21.84 -1.60
N PRO A 160 -17.61 22.98 -1.87
CA PRO A 160 -17.06 24.04 -2.72
C PRO A 160 -15.80 24.70 -2.14
N GLU A 161 -15.69 24.77 -0.81
CA GLU A 161 -14.57 25.41 -0.11
C GLU A 161 -13.45 24.44 0.31
N THR A 162 -13.67 23.13 0.15
CA THR A 162 -12.69 22.14 0.56
C THR A 162 -11.62 21.95 -0.52
N PRO A 163 -10.32 22.00 -0.16
CA PRO A 163 -9.25 21.69 -1.11
C PRO A 163 -9.36 20.25 -1.62
N ILE A 164 -9.34 20.08 -2.94
CA ILE A 164 -9.39 18.77 -3.60
C ILE A 164 -8.05 18.54 -4.32
N THR A 165 -7.34 17.51 -3.93
CA THR A 165 -6.10 17.06 -4.57
C THR A 165 -6.39 15.80 -5.39
N GLU A 166 -5.89 15.76 -6.61
CA GLU A 166 -6.01 14.63 -7.54
C GLU A 166 -4.69 13.89 -7.64
N ILE A 167 -4.73 12.57 -7.56
CA ILE A 167 -3.58 11.69 -7.69
C ILE A 167 -3.96 10.53 -8.61
N VAL A 168 -3.08 10.20 -9.54
CA VAL A 168 -3.18 8.96 -10.33
C VAL A 168 -2.14 7.99 -9.80
N ALA A 169 -2.59 6.81 -9.37
CA ALA A 169 -1.74 5.73 -8.91
C ALA A 169 -1.34 4.86 -10.10
N GLY A 170 -0.04 4.68 -10.32
CA GLY A 170 0.50 3.91 -11.43
C GLY A 170 1.99 4.16 -11.62
N ASN A 171 2.56 3.62 -12.70
CA ASN A 171 3.98 3.76 -13.04
C ASN A 171 4.23 4.63 -14.27
N GLY A 172 3.19 5.27 -14.81
CA GLY A 172 3.30 6.17 -15.95
C GLY A 172 3.88 7.53 -15.58
N GLU A 173 4.09 8.37 -16.58
CA GLU A 173 4.57 9.74 -16.39
C GLU A 173 3.53 10.57 -15.64
N GLY A 174 3.94 11.17 -14.54
CA GLY A 174 3.07 11.93 -13.63
C GLY A 174 2.18 11.08 -12.72
N GLU A 175 2.35 9.78 -12.70
CA GLU A 175 1.65 8.85 -11.81
C GLU A 175 2.49 8.55 -10.56
N ILE A 176 1.84 8.19 -9.47
CA ILE A 176 2.49 7.86 -8.22
C ILE A 176 2.50 6.33 -8.03
N PRO A 177 3.67 5.68 -8.00
CA PRO A 177 3.77 4.24 -7.75
C PRO A 177 3.16 3.83 -6.42
N LEU A 178 2.46 2.69 -6.37
CA LEU A 178 1.80 2.18 -5.17
C LEU A 178 2.67 2.18 -3.91
N PRO A 179 3.95 1.77 -3.94
CA PRO A 179 4.82 1.81 -2.76
C PRO A 179 5.08 3.21 -2.21
N LYS A 180 4.94 4.24 -3.05
CA LYS A 180 5.16 5.65 -2.68
C LYS A 180 3.86 6.39 -2.36
N LEU A 181 2.70 5.82 -2.68
CA LEU A 181 1.39 6.46 -2.61
C LEU A 181 1.07 6.96 -1.19
N VAL A 182 1.18 6.10 -0.19
CA VAL A 182 0.92 6.45 1.22
C VAL A 182 1.85 7.57 1.69
N GLY A 183 3.15 7.45 1.36
CA GLY A 183 4.15 8.48 1.69
C GLY A 183 3.88 9.81 0.99
N HIS A 184 3.41 9.79 -0.25
CA HIS A 184 3.04 10.99 -1.00
C HIS A 184 1.82 11.67 -0.37
N VAL A 185 0.74 10.93 -0.12
CA VAL A 185 -0.49 11.44 0.50
C VAL A 185 -0.23 12.05 1.87
N THR A 186 0.60 11.40 2.70
CA THR A 186 0.90 11.89 4.05
C THR A 186 1.78 13.14 4.07
N ARG A 187 2.52 13.42 2.99
CA ARG A 187 3.36 14.64 2.85
C ARG A 187 2.62 15.83 2.27
N LEU A 188 1.39 15.67 1.81
CA LEU A 188 0.58 16.78 1.33
C LEU A 188 0.43 17.84 2.42
N LYS A 189 0.43 19.11 2.01
CA LYS A 189 0.28 20.25 2.94
C LYS A 189 -1.05 20.17 3.68
N ARG A 190 -1.00 20.38 4.98
CA ARG A 190 -2.22 20.53 5.80
C ARG A 190 -2.96 21.79 5.41
N GLN A 191 -4.24 21.66 5.10
CA GLN A 191 -5.10 22.78 4.66
C GLN A 191 -6.42 22.83 5.42
N VAL A 192 -6.73 21.76 6.18
CA VAL A 192 -8.01 21.59 6.87
C VAL A 192 -7.75 21.28 8.34
N LYS A 193 -8.56 21.87 9.22
CA LYS A 193 -8.53 21.64 10.67
C LYS A 193 -9.29 20.35 11.03
N PRO A 194 -8.98 19.70 12.17
CA PRO A 194 -9.68 18.47 12.58
C PRO A 194 -11.20 18.59 12.68
N ALA A 195 -11.72 19.73 13.12
CA ALA A 195 -13.17 19.97 13.19
C ALA A 195 -13.83 20.01 11.82
N GLU A 196 -13.16 20.62 10.83
CA GLU A 196 -13.63 20.70 9.44
C GLU A 196 -13.64 19.32 8.76
N ILE A 197 -12.71 18.42 9.14
CA ILE A 197 -12.70 17.04 8.63
C ILE A 197 -14.03 16.32 8.99
N THR A 198 -14.56 16.55 10.19
CA THR A 198 -15.83 15.95 10.62
C THR A 198 -16.99 16.46 9.78
N ASP A 199 -17.06 17.77 9.50
CA ASP A 199 -18.07 18.35 8.63
C ASP A 199 -17.98 17.84 7.19
N ILE A 200 -16.77 17.76 6.64
CA ILE A 200 -16.50 17.17 5.33
C ILE A 200 -17.05 15.74 5.26
N LEU A 201 -16.75 14.90 6.24
CA LEU A 201 -17.22 13.52 6.30
C LEU A 201 -18.75 13.44 6.39
N TYR A 202 -19.38 14.33 7.16
CA TYR A 202 -20.84 14.40 7.26
C TYR A 202 -21.50 14.73 5.93
N ARG A 203 -21.00 15.76 5.21
CA ARG A 203 -21.51 16.14 3.87
C ARG A 203 -21.29 15.04 2.86
N LEU A 204 -20.16 14.35 2.89
CA LEU A 204 -19.84 13.23 2.00
C LEU A 204 -20.74 12.01 2.25
N LYS A 205 -21.15 11.77 3.49
CA LYS A 205 -22.11 10.72 3.82
C LYS A 205 -23.46 10.93 3.13
N ALA A 206 -23.92 12.19 3.03
CA ALA A 206 -25.14 12.52 2.28
C ALA A 206 -24.97 12.25 0.76
N LEU A 207 -23.80 12.57 0.20
CA LEU A 207 -23.48 12.25 -1.19
C LEU A 207 -23.46 10.74 -1.44
N ASP A 208 -22.90 9.95 -0.51
CA ASP A 208 -22.82 8.49 -0.62
C ASP A 208 -24.20 7.83 -0.50
N ALA A 209 -25.10 8.39 0.30
CA ALA A 209 -26.47 7.89 0.43
C ALA A 209 -27.27 8.04 -0.86
N GLN A 210 -26.97 9.05 -1.68
CA GLN A 210 -27.59 9.24 -3.01
C GLN A 210 -27.04 8.29 -4.09
N ARG A 211 -25.84 7.76 -3.87
CA ARG A 211 -25.27 6.70 -4.71
C ARG A 211 -25.90 5.39 -4.29
N GLY A 212 -26.99 4.96 -4.93
CA GLY A 212 -27.62 3.68 -4.61
C GLY A 212 -26.57 2.61 -4.36
N THR A 213 -26.82 1.77 -3.38
CA THR A 213 -25.92 0.68 -2.92
C THR A 213 -25.63 -0.23 -4.12
N LEU A 214 -24.55 0.05 -4.84
CA LEU A 214 -24.05 -0.87 -5.86
C LEU A 214 -23.46 -2.07 -5.09
N PRO A 215 -24.01 -3.27 -5.26
CA PRO A 215 -23.46 -4.45 -4.63
C PRO A 215 -22.07 -4.70 -5.23
N MET A 216 -21.04 -4.25 -4.55
CA MET A 216 -19.69 -4.72 -4.84
C MET A 216 -19.62 -6.20 -4.47
N PRO A 217 -19.22 -7.09 -5.40
CA PRO A 217 -18.98 -8.48 -5.06
C PRO A 217 -17.96 -8.55 -3.92
N LYS A 218 -18.35 -9.12 -2.79
CA LYS A 218 -17.43 -9.43 -1.68
C LYS A 218 -16.61 -10.66 -2.08
N GLY A 219 -15.63 -10.51 -2.96
CA GLY A 219 -14.80 -11.63 -3.38
C GLY A 219 -14.04 -11.34 -4.68
N PRO A 220 -13.10 -12.19 -5.06
CA PRO A 220 -12.40 -12.06 -6.34
C PRO A 220 -13.40 -12.09 -7.48
N VAL A 221 -13.34 -11.09 -8.36
CA VAL A 221 -14.20 -11.00 -9.54
C VAL A 221 -13.95 -12.24 -10.40
N PRO A 222 -14.98 -13.03 -10.76
CA PRO A 222 -14.78 -14.18 -11.63
C PRO A 222 -14.24 -13.71 -12.99
N THR A 223 -13.04 -14.15 -13.35
CA THR A 223 -12.36 -13.80 -14.60
C THR A 223 -13.01 -14.45 -15.82
N SER A 224 -14.06 -15.25 -15.68
CA SER A 224 -14.77 -15.94 -16.75
C SER A 224 -16.25 -16.12 -16.44
N MET A 225 -17.10 -15.69 -17.37
CA MET A 225 -18.56 -15.92 -17.34
C MET A 225 -18.97 -17.35 -17.76
N LYS A 226 -18.04 -18.26 -17.97
CA LYS A 226 -18.32 -19.60 -18.53
C LYS A 226 -19.09 -20.53 -17.58
N GLY A 227 -19.18 -20.22 -16.29
CA GLY A 227 -19.90 -21.03 -15.29
C GLY A 227 -21.34 -20.61 -15.00
N GLN A 228 -21.77 -19.43 -15.43
CA GLN A 228 -23.09 -18.86 -15.07
C GLN A 228 -24.25 -19.27 -15.98
N ARG A 229 -23.96 -19.87 -17.13
CA ARG A 229 -25.02 -20.33 -18.08
C ARG A 229 -25.72 -21.62 -17.66
N GLY A 230 -25.23 -22.34 -16.67
CA GLY A 230 -25.79 -23.62 -16.20
C GLY A 230 -27.00 -23.47 -15.26
N ASN A 231 -27.19 -22.36 -14.55
CA ASN A 231 -28.22 -22.21 -13.53
C ASN A 231 -29.50 -21.48 -13.98
N LEU A 232 -29.62 -21.09 -15.25
CA LEU A 232 -30.83 -20.44 -15.78
C LEU A 232 -31.78 -21.41 -16.51
N ARG A 233 -31.49 -22.73 -16.49
CA ARG A 233 -32.40 -23.78 -16.97
C ARG A 233 -32.70 -24.71 -15.81
N GLY A 234 -33.51 -24.28 -14.90
CA GLY A 234 -33.98 -25.11 -13.80
C GLY A 234 -35.33 -24.64 -13.31
N ARG A 235 -36.37 -25.23 -13.92
CA ARG A 235 -37.79 -25.29 -13.53
C ARG A 235 -38.58 -24.03 -13.63
#